data_267d77d5f2dcc99bcc340cb762122916
#
_entry.id   267d77d5f2dcc99bcc340cb762122916
#
_cell.length_a   1.000
_cell.length_b   1.000
_cell.length_c   1.000
_cell.angle_alpha   90.00
_cell.angle_beta   90.00
_cell.angle_gamma   90.00
#
_symmetry.space_group_name_H-M   'P 1'
#
loop_
_entity.id
_entity.type
_entity.pdbx_description
1 polymer ?
#
loop_
_entity_poly.entity_id
_entity_poly.type
_entity_poly.pdbx_seq_one_letter_code
_entity_poly.pdbx_strand_id
1 'polypeptide(L)'
;MGISFSTWRAGGYANAATPRAADPASLQQLGGETMGTTWSLRFDNPRMLPLRAVRDAVQASLDRVVAQMSHWAPDSPLSRYNRASAGSTHLLPPEFARVMACALYWAEASGGAIDPSVGPLVACWGFGPAARAGCSGAVPDPRALAEARARTGWERLAFDPAQGTLLQPGGAEIDLSG
;
A
#
# COMPACT_ATOMS: atom_id res chain seq x y z
N MET A 1 -21.53 1.28 -16.80
CA MET A 1 -22.27 1.56 -15.56
C MET A 1 -21.27 2.19 -14.62
N GLY A 2 -21.32 3.53 -14.48
CA GLY A 2 -20.37 4.25 -13.64
C GLY A 2 -20.69 4.02 -12.16
N ILE A 3 -19.74 3.50 -11.42
CA ILE A 3 -19.83 3.41 -9.96
C ILE A 3 -19.51 4.82 -9.43
N SER A 4 -20.55 5.51 -8.97
CA SER A 4 -20.43 6.82 -8.34
C SER A 4 -19.83 6.64 -6.94
N PHE A 5 -18.55 7.01 -6.77
CA PHE A 5 -17.87 7.06 -5.46
C PHE A 5 -18.26 8.33 -4.66
N SER A 6 -19.52 8.70 -4.65
CA SER A 6 -19.98 9.97 -4.03
C SER A 6 -19.99 10.01 -2.50
N THR A 7 -19.41 9.05 -1.78
CA THR A 7 -19.41 9.05 -0.31
C THR A 7 -18.14 8.56 0.38
N TRP A 8 -16.97 8.67 -0.25
CA TRP A 8 -15.77 8.60 0.57
C TRP A 8 -15.62 9.93 1.35
N ARG A 9 -16.39 10.10 2.40
CA ARG A 9 -15.99 11.01 3.48
C ARG A 9 -14.76 10.38 4.11
N ALA A 10 -13.61 11.05 4.02
CA ALA A 10 -12.51 10.84 4.93
C ALA A 10 -13.12 10.70 6.30
N GLY A 11 -13.19 9.48 6.83
CA GLY A 11 -13.81 9.18 8.11
C GLY A 11 -13.18 10.11 9.11
N GLY A 12 -14.00 10.99 9.68
CA GLY A 12 -13.58 12.19 10.34
C GLY A 12 -12.38 11.97 11.24
N TYR A 13 -11.28 12.62 10.92
CA TYR A 13 -10.43 13.20 11.96
C TYR A 13 -11.22 14.33 12.63
N ALA A 14 -12.43 14.01 13.09
CA ALA A 14 -13.26 14.84 13.92
C ALA A 14 -12.69 14.72 15.32
N ASN A 15 -11.83 15.59 15.64
CA ASN A 15 -11.39 16.31 16.81
C ASN A 15 -9.93 16.73 16.59
N ALA A 16 -9.71 17.65 15.67
CA ALA A 16 -8.61 18.54 15.81
C ALA A 16 -8.96 19.45 17.01
N ALA A 17 -8.76 18.95 18.21
CA ALA A 17 -8.53 19.82 19.37
C ALA A 17 -7.46 20.81 18.91
N THR A 18 -7.70 22.08 19.12
CA THR A 18 -6.73 23.17 18.81
C THR A 18 -5.34 22.67 19.19
N PRO A 19 -4.35 22.65 18.26
CA PRO A 19 -3.05 22.13 18.56
C PRO A 19 -2.51 22.84 19.79
N ARG A 20 -2.44 22.14 20.91
CA ARG A 20 -1.79 22.67 22.10
C ARG A 20 -0.32 22.81 21.76
N ALA A 21 0.28 23.97 22.06
CA ALA A 21 1.72 24.12 21.97
C ALA A 21 2.38 23.01 22.81
N ALA A 22 3.18 22.16 22.17
CA ALA A 22 3.87 21.07 22.85
C ALA A 22 4.86 21.66 23.86
N ASP A 23 4.84 21.14 25.09
CA ASP A 23 5.88 21.46 26.06
C ASP A 23 7.18 20.78 25.60
N PRO A 24 8.28 21.52 25.39
CA PRO A 24 9.56 20.94 25.03
C PRO A 24 10.02 19.81 25.97
N ALA A 25 9.64 19.88 27.27
CA ALA A 25 9.99 18.86 28.26
C ALA A 25 9.23 17.53 28.07
N SER A 26 8.06 17.56 27.41
CA SER A 26 7.25 16.37 27.12
C SER A 26 7.46 15.80 25.73
N LEU A 27 8.21 16.50 24.85
CA LEU A 27 8.54 16.01 23.53
C LEU A 27 9.48 14.80 23.61
N GLN A 28 9.08 13.72 22.95
CA GLN A 28 9.82 12.48 22.89
C GLN A 28 10.07 12.09 21.43
N GLN A 29 11.15 11.32 21.20
CA GLN A 29 11.46 10.77 19.89
C GLN A 29 11.77 9.28 20.02
N LEU A 30 11.20 8.50 19.13
CA LEU A 30 11.47 7.07 18.96
C LEU A 30 11.86 6.79 17.51
N GLY A 31 12.52 5.66 17.32
CA GLY A 31 12.83 5.17 15.98
C GLY A 31 13.00 3.66 15.99
N GLY A 32 13.02 3.08 14.80
CA GLY A 32 13.22 1.65 14.58
C GLY A 32 13.38 1.35 13.10
N GLU A 33 13.34 0.07 12.75
CA GLU A 33 13.50 -0.41 11.39
C GLU A 33 12.21 -1.12 10.93
N THR A 34 11.87 -0.97 9.65
CA THR A 34 10.78 -1.68 8.99
C THR A 34 10.98 -1.63 7.48
N MET A 35 10.52 -2.64 6.75
CA MET A 35 10.48 -2.65 5.27
C MET A 35 11.83 -2.27 4.62
N GLY A 36 12.96 -2.68 5.21
CA GLY A 36 14.30 -2.37 4.73
C GLY A 36 14.75 -0.92 4.91
N THR A 37 14.01 -0.12 5.69
CA THR A 37 14.31 1.29 5.99
C THR A 37 14.08 1.59 7.47
N THR A 38 14.26 2.85 7.86
CA THR A 38 14.05 3.30 9.24
C THR A 38 12.78 4.14 9.35
N TRP A 39 12.16 4.10 10.52
CA TRP A 39 11.07 5.01 10.88
C TRP A 39 11.47 5.88 12.05
N SER A 40 10.89 7.05 12.15
CA SER A 40 11.02 7.93 13.31
C SER A 40 9.66 8.50 13.70
N LEU A 41 9.43 8.64 14.99
CA LEU A 41 8.24 9.24 15.57
C LEU A 41 8.64 10.32 16.58
N ARG A 42 8.12 11.54 16.38
CA ARG A 42 8.20 12.62 17.38
C ARG A 42 6.79 12.90 17.88
N PHE A 43 6.61 12.92 19.18
CA PHE A 43 5.29 13.08 19.78
C PHE A 43 5.38 13.78 21.15
N ASP A 44 4.29 14.44 21.53
CA ASP A 44 4.11 15.00 22.86
C ASP A 44 3.62 13.89 23.81
N ASN A 45 4.31 13.71 24.93
CA ASN A 45 4.02 12.67 25.92
C ASN A 45 3.78 13.29 27.32
N PRO A 46 2.76 14.16 27.49
CA PRO A 46 2.50 14.83 28.75
C PRO A 46 2.08 13.88 29.87
N ARG A 47 1.63 12.67 29.53
CA ARG A 47 1.27 11.62 30.48
C ARG A 47 2.42 10.71 30.85
N MET A 48 3.62 10.97 30.34
CA MET A 48 4.82 10.16 30.56
C MET A 48 4.59 8.66 30.34
N LEU A 49 3.85 8.31 29.26
CA LEU A 49 3.65 6.91 28.86
C LEU A 49 5.01 6.23 28.67
N PRO A 50 5.16 4.96 29.08
CA PRO A 50 6.38 4.23 28.86
C PRO A 50 6.75 4.19 27.37
N LEU A 51 7.93 4.68 27.01
CA LEU A 51 8.38 4.75 25.60
C LEU A 51 8.40 3.38 24.93
N ARG A 52 8.66 2.32 25.68
CA ARG A 52 8.57 0.94 25.20
C ARG A 52 7.16 0.61 24.71
N ALA A 53 6.12 0.95 25.47
CA ALA A 53 4.74 0.67 25.06
C ALA A 53 4.36 1.41 23.77
N VAL A 54 4.82 2.65 23.63
CA VAL A 54 4.61 3.43 22.38
C VAL A 54 5.34 2.79 21.21
N ARG A 55 6.61 2.41 21.40
CA ARG A 55 7.41 1.72 20.37
C ARG A 55 6.75 0.41 19.95
N ASP A 56 6.34 -0.43 20.90
CA ASP A 56 5.73 -1.72 20.65
C ASP A 56 4.41 -1.56 19.86
N ALA A 57 3.62 -0.53 20.17
CA ALA A 57 2.38 -0.22 19.44
C ALA A 57 2.64 0.21 17.98
N VAL A 58 3.67 1.04 17.76
CA VAL A 58 4.09 1.44 16.40
C VAL A 58 4.57 0.22 15.62
N GLN A 59 5.48 -0.56 16.21
CA GLN A 59 6.04 -1.75 15.56
C GLN A 59 4.93 -2.75 15.20
N ALA A 60 4.02 -3.05 16.13
CA ALA A 60 2.89 -3.94 15.85
C ALA A 60 1.99 -3.43 14.70
N SER A 61 1.87 -2.11 14.53
CA SER A 61 1.11 -1.54 13.41
C SER A 61 1.85 -1.69 12.08
N LEU A 62 3.16 -1.47 12.07
CA LEU A 62 4.02 -1.66 10.90
C LEU A 62 4.07 -3.15 10.50
N ASP A 63 4.20 -4.04 11.46
CA ASP A 63 4.24 -5.49 11.23
C ASP A 63 2.94 -6.00 10.60
N ARG A 64 1.77 -5.44 11.00
CA ARG A 64 0.48 -5.76 10.35
C ARG A 64 0.45 -5.32 8.90
N VAL A 65 0.98 -4.13 8.58
CA VAL A 65 1.09 -3.65 7.20
C VAL A 65 1.98 -4.58 6.38
N VAL A 66 3.15 -4.94 6.91
CA VAL A 66 4.09 -5.88 6.26
C VAL A 66 3.42 -7.23 6.01
N ALA A 67 2.76 -7.79 7.03
CA ALA A 67 2.11 -9.10 6.93
C ALA A 67 1.01 -9.15 5.86
N GLN A 68 0.33 -8.02 5.59
CA GLN A 68 -0.78 -7.99 4.64
C GLN A 68 -0.36 -7.53 3.24
N MET A 69 0.56 -6.58 3.13
CA MET A 69 0.81 -5.80 1.92
C MET A 69 2.27 -5.85 1.43
N SER A 70 3.14 -6.64 2.05
CA SER A 70 4.50 -6.80 1.54
C SER A 70 4.52 -7.73 0.33
N HIS A 71 5.00 -7.24 -0.80
CA HIS A 71 5.26 -8.08 -1.98
C HIS A 71 6.52 -8.94 -1.83
N TRP A 72 7.37 -8.67 -0.83
CA TRP A 72 8.52 -9.50 -0.47
C TRP A 72 8.16 -10.71 0.39
N ALA A 73 6.99 -10.69 1.05
CA ALA A 73 6.48 -11.81 1.82
C ALA A 73 5.60 -12.69 0.91
N PRO A 74 6.05 -13.92 0.54
CA PRO A 74 5.34 -14.74 -0.44
C PRO A 74 3.92 -15.13 0.03
N ASP A 75 3.70 -15.19 1.34
CA ASP A 75 2.42 -15.58 1.91
C ASP A 75 1.52 -14.41 2.28
N SER A 76 1.93 -13.17 1.97
CA SER A 76 1.07 -12.01 2.18
C SER A 76 -0.19 -12.07 1.29
N PRO A 77 -1.32 -11.51 1.74
CA PRO A 77 -2.52 -11.36 0.90
C PRO A 77 -2.23 -10.68 -0.45
N LEU A 78 -1.39 -9.65 -0.47
CA LEU A 78 -0.97 -8.97 -1.70
C LEU A 78 -0.22 -9.91 -2.63
N SER A 79 0.79 -10.63 -2.13
CA SER A 79 1.56 -11.58 -2.94
C SER A 79 0.73 -12.76 -3.44
N ARG A 80 -0.24 -13.23 -2.64
CA ARG A 80 -1.21 -14.24 -3.09
C ARG A 80 -2.10 -13.74 -4.21
N TYR A 81 -2.61 -12.51 -4.10
CA TYR A 81 -3.39 -11.88 -5.15
C TYR A 81 -2.59 -11.74 -6.45
N ASN A 82 -1.35 -11.25 -6.37
CA ASN A 82 -0.49 -11.04 -7.54
C ASN A 82 -0.17 -12.34 -8.30
N ARG A 83 -0.18 -13.48 -7.61
CA ARG A 83 0.05 -14.81 -8.24
C ARG A 83 -1.22 -15.56 -8.59
N ALA A 84 -2.38 -15.00 -8.30
CA ALA A 84 -3.64 -15.69 -8.46
C ALA A 84 -4.07 -15.80 -9.93
N SER A 85 -4.88 -16.81 -10.21
CA SER A 85 -5.43 -17.05 -11.53
C SER A 85 -6.46 -15.99 -11.90
N ALA A 86 -6.58 -15.71 -13.19
CA ALA A 86 -7.63 -14.85 -13.73
C ALA A 86 -9.04 -15.32 -13.28
N GLY A 87 -9.89 -14.37 -12.92
CA GLY A 87 -11.27 -14.63 -12.46
C GLY A 87 -11.40 -15.02 -10.99
N SER A 88 -10.27 -15.18 -10.25
CA SER A 88 -10.34 -15.43 -8.81
C SER A 88 -10.69 -14.17 -8.02
N THR A 89 -11.52 -14.32 -6.98
CA THR A 89 -11.92 -13.23 -6.08
C THR A 89 -11.23 -13.41 -4.73
N HIS A 90 -10.67 -12.32 -4.21
CA HIS A 90 -9.90 -12.31 -2.97
C HIS A 90 -10.54 -11.40 -1.94
N LEU A 91 -10.86 -11.93 -0.77
CA LEU A 91 -11.24 -11.12 0.39
C LEU A 91 -9.98 -10.50 0.98
N LEU A 92 -9.93 -9.18 0.99
CA LEU A 92 -8.81 -8.43 1.54
C LEU A 92 -8.97 -8.23 3.05
N PRO A 93 -7.89 -8.34 3.85
CA PRO A 93 -7.92 -7.89 5.23
C PRO A 93 -8.31 -6.41 5.33
N PRO A 94 -8.93 -5.98 6.44
CA PRO A 94 -9.53 -4.64 6.55
C PRO A 94 -8.56 -3.47 6.28
N GLU A 95 -7.30 -3.56 6.71
CA GLU A 95 -6.30 -2.54 6.45
C GLU A 95 -5.91 -2.51 4.97
N PHE A 96 -5.75 -3.67 4.35
CA PHE A 96 -5.44 -3.76 2.93
C PHE A 96 -6.60 -3.26 2.08
N ALA A 97 -7.84 -3.62 2.42
CA ALA A 97 -9.03 -3.11 1.75
C ALA A 97 -9.12 -1.57 1.80
N ARG A 98 -8.77 -0.97 2.95
CA ARG A 98 -8.70 0.50 3.09
C ARG A 98 -7.62 1.13 2.20
N VAL A 99 -6.44 0.53 2.16
CA VAL A 99 -5.35 1.02 1.30
C VAL A 99 -5.76 0.91 -0.16
N MET A 100 -6.38 -0.19 -0.59
CA MET A 100 -6.87 -0.35 -1.95
C MET A 100 -7.95 0.67 -2.33
N ALA A 101 -8.91 0.92 -1.44
CA ALA A 101 -9.92 1.96 -1.67
C ALA A 101 -9.27 3.34 -1.86
N CYS A 102 -8.28 3.67 -1.03
CA CYS A 102 -7.53 4.92 -1.12
C CYS A 102 -6.71 5.01 -2.43
N ALA A 103 -5.99 3.94 -2.78
CA ALA A 103 -5.17 3.88 -3.99
C ALA A 103 -6.02 4.05 -5.26
N LEU A 104 -7.15 3.36 -5.35
CA LEU A 104 -8.06 3.48 -6.49
C LEU A 104 -8.74 4.85 -6.57
N TYR A 105 -9.09 5.45 -5.43
CA TYR A 105 -9.58 6.83 -5.39
C TYR A 105 -8.56 7.81 -5.99
N TRP A 106 -7.29 7.72 -5.59
CA TRP A 106 -6.25 8.58 -6.13
C TRP A 106 -5.86 8.26 -7.57
N ALA A 107 -5.96 6.99 -7.98
CA ALA A 107 -5.78 6.61 -9.38
C ALA A 107 -6.83 7.30 -10.28
N GLU A 108 -8.10 7.27 -9.89
CA GLU A 108 -9.18 7.96 -10.60
C GLU A 108 -8.99 9.49 -10.55
N ALA A 109 -8.78 10.07 -9.36
CA ALA A 109 -8.65 11.51 -9.18
C ALA A 109 -7.45 12.13 -9.92
N SER A 110 -6.37 11.35 -10.11
CA SER A 110 -5.17 11.78 -10.84
C SER A 110 -5.20 11.43 -12.33
N GLY A 111 -6.27 10.80 -12.82
CA GLY A 111 -6.34 10.32 -14.21
C GLY A 111 -5.26 9.27 -14.53
N GLY A 112 -4.91 8.42 -13.54
CA GLY A 112 -3.92 7.35 -13.68
C GLY A 112 -2.46 7.79 -13.49
N ALA A 113 -2.21 9.03 -13.02
CA ALA A 113 -0.84 9.42 -12.65
C ALA A 113 -0.33 8.65 -11.43
N ILE A 114 -1.24 8.19 -10.57
CA ILE A 114 -1.01 7.19 -9.53
C ILE A 114 -1.74 5.93 -9.98
N ASP A 115 -1.05 4.81 -10.07
CA ASP A 115 -1.65 3.53 -10.48
C ASP A 115 -1.12 2.38 -9.62
N PRO A 116 -1.95 1.78 -8.74
CA PRO A 116 -1.51 0.69 -7.89
C PRO A 116 -1.24 -0.61 -8.66
N SER A 117 -1.57 -0.69 -9.95
CA SER A 117 -1.37 -1.88 -10.79
C SER A 117 -0.05 -1.87 -11.57
N VAL A 118 0.88 -0.97 -11.25
CA VAL A 118 2.17 -0.82 -11.96
C VAL A 118 3.16 -1.97 -11.74
N GLY A 119 2.85 -2.95 -10.92
CA GLY A 119 3.74 -4.08 -10.59
C GLY A 119 4.40 -4.73 -11.81
N PRO A 120 3.69 -5.04 -12.91
CA PRO A 120 4.31 -5.59 -14.11
C PRO A 120 5.36 -4.68 -14.74
N LEU A 121 5.16 -3.36 -14.70
CA LEU A 121 6.13 -2.38 -15.20
C LEU A 121 7.33 -2.28 -14.26
N VAL A 122 7.11 -2.22 -12.95
CA VAL A 122 8.18 -2.21 -11.94
C VAL A 122 9.09 -3.43 -12.10
N ALA A 123 8.51 -4.63 -12.24
CA ALA A 123 9.23 -5.86 -12.47
C ALA A 123 9.99 -5.85 -13.81
N CYS A 124 9.41 -5.29 -14.87
CA CYS A 124 10.03 -5.17 -16.19
C CYS A 124 11.30 -4.30 -16.15
N TRP A 125 11.33 -3.27 -15.32
CA TRP A 125 12.51 -2.42 -15.08
C TRP A 125 13.53 -3.03 -14.09
N GLY A 126 13.29 -4.25 -13.62
CA GLY A 126 14.21 -4.97 -12.74
C GLY A 126 14.10 -4.58 -11.27
N PHE A 127 12.94 -4.05 -10.85
CA PHE A 127 12.64 -3.73 -9.46
C PHE A 127 11.63 -4.71 -8.84
N GLY A 128 11.60 -4.76 -7.52
CA GLY A 128 10.69 -5.63 -6.78
C GLY A 128 11.11 -7.10 -6.76
N PRO A 129 10.34 -7.98 -6.07
CA PRO A 129 10.69 -9.39 -5.87
C PRO A 129 10.62 -10.24 -7.14
N ALA A 130 9.89 -9.81 -8.15
CA ALA A 130 9.79 -10.48 -9.46
C ALA A 130 10.91 -10.06 -10.42
N ALA A 131 11.80 -9.17 -10.02
CA ALA A 131 12.92 -8.73 -10.84
C ALA A 131 13.84 -9.90 -11.18
N ARG A 132 14.21 -10.02 -12.46
CA ARG A 132 15.22 -11.00 -12.87
C ARG A 132 16.59 -10.56 -12.37
N ALA A 133 17.34 -11.49 -11.78
CA ALA A 133 18.71 -11.24 -11.38
C ALA A 133 19.53 -10.75 -12.59
N GLY A 134 20.22 -9.62 -12.44
CA GLY A 134 21.04 -9.01 -13.49
C GLY A 134 20.34 -8.01 -14.43
N CYS A 135 19.03 -7.77 -14.28
CA CYS A 135 18.30 -6.79 -15.10
C CYS A 135 18.15 -5.40 -14.48
N SER A 136 18.64 -5.19 -13.26
CA SER A 136 18.52 -3.90 -12.58
C SER A 136 19.20 -2.78 -13.37
N GLY A 137 18.42 -1.78 -13.79
CA GLY A 137 18.91 -0.61 -14.52
C GLY A 137 19.11 -0.77 -16.03
N ALA A 138 18.89 -1.96 -16.60
CA ALA A 138 18.86 -2.13 -18.04
C ALA A 138 17.53 -1.64 -18.63
N VAL A 139 17.57 -1.00 -19.80
CA VAL A 139 16.35 -0.63 -20.53
C VAL A 139 15.62 -1.90 -20.95
N PRO A 140 14.34 -2.07 -20.60
CA PRO A 140 13.60 -3.26 -21.00
C PRO A 140 13.45 -3.40 -22.51
N ASP A 141 13.37 -4.64 -22.97
CA ASP A 141 13.00 -4.92 -24.34
C ASP A 141 11.62 -4.31 -24.67
N PRO A 142 11.44 -3.66 -25.85
CA PRO A 142 10.18 -3.01 -26.21
C PRO A 142 8.96 -3.94 -26.18
N ARG A 143 9.13 -5.21 -26.54
CA ARG A 143 8.07 -6.21 -26.48
C ARG A 143 7.70 -6.54 -25.04
N ALA A 144 8.69 -6.77 -24.17
CA ALA A 144 8.47 -7.01 -22.74
C ALA A 144 7.76 -5.82 -22.08
N LEU A 145 8.14 -4.58 -22.46
CA LEU A 145 7.48 -3.38 -21.98
C LEU A 145 6.03 -3.28 -22.44
N ALA A 146 5.74 -3.60 -23.71
CA ALA A 146 4.37 -3.62 -24.24
C ALA A 146 3.51 -4.68 -23.52
N GLU A 147 4.06 -5.88 -23.28
CA GLU A 147 3.38 -6.95 -22.53
C GLU A 147 3.12 -6.55 -21.07
N ALA A 148 4.06 -5.87 -20.41
CA ALA A 148 3.87 -5.35 -19.06
C ALA A 148 2.76 -4.28 -19.02
N ARG A 149 2.79 -3.32 -19.97
CA ARG A 149 1.75 -2.29 -20.11
C ARG A 149 0.35 -2.87 -20.31
N ALA A 150 0.21 -3.93 -21.10
CA ALA A 150 -1.07 -4.59 -21.36
C ALA A 150 -1.68 -5.21 -20.08
N ARG A 151 -0.86 -5.47 -19.06
CA ARG A 151 -1.28 -6.00 -17.75
C ARG A 151 -1.46 -4.92 -16.68
N THR A 152 -1.06 -3.68 -16.96
CA THR A 152 -1.18 -2.51 -16.08
C THR A 152 -2.45 -1.74 -16.44
N GLY A 153 -3.00 -0.99 -15.48
CA GLY A 153 -4.17 -0.14 -15.63
C GLY A 153 -5.12 -0.35 -14.45
N TRP A 154 -5.24 0.67 -13.62
CA TRP A 154 -6.07 0.64 -12.41
C TRP A 154 -7.55 0.35 -12.72
N GLU A 155 -8.06 0.73 -13.90
CA GLU A 155 -9.44 0.47 -14.35
C GLU A 155 -9.75 -1.03 -14.49
N ARG A 156 -8.73 -1.87 -14.58
CA ARG A 156 -8.87 -3.33 -14.63
C ARG A 156 -9.13 -3.94 -13.26
N LEU A 157 -8.85 -3.20 -12.17
CA LEU A 157 -8.99 -3.68 -10.80
C LEU A 157 -10.45 -3.52 -10.33
N ALA A 158 -11.21 -4.59 -10.39
CA ALA A 158 -12.59 -4.61 -9.89
C ALA A 158 -12.59 -4.84 -8.37
N PHE A 159 -12.63 -3.75 -7.60
CA PHE A 159 -12.70 -3.77 -6.15
C PHE A 159 -14.10 -3.44 -5.66
N ASP A 160 -14.66 -4.29 -4.79
CA ASP A 160 -15.91 -4.03 -4.08
C ASP A 160 -15.59 -3.54 -2.65
N PRO A 161 -15.73 -2.25 -2.35
CA PRO A 161 -15.44 -1.71 -1.03
C PRO A 161 -16.43 -2.13 0.05
N ALA A 162 -17.67 -2.53 -0.32
CA ALA A 162 -18.69 -2.97 0.64
C ALA A 162 -18.38 -4.38 1.16
N GLN A 163 -17.83 -5.23 0.32
CA GLN A 163 -17.44 -6.58 0.67
C GLN A 163 -15.96 -6.74 0.97
N GLY A 164 -15.13 -5.73 0.64
CA GLY A 164 -13.67 -5.80 0.77
C GLY A 164 -13.05 -6.82 -0.18
N THR A 165 -13.67 -7.08 -1.34
CA THR A 165 -13.21 -8.08 -2.29
C THR A 165 -12.58 -7.47 -3.53
N LEU A 166 -11.54 -8.13 -4.05
CA LEU A 166 -10.82 -7.72 -5.26
C LEU A 166 -10.76 -8.90 -6.24
N LEU A 167 -11.19 -8.67 -7.47
CA LEU A 167 -11.13 -9.63 -8.57
C LEU A 167 -9.77 -9.55 -9.27
N GLN A 168 -9.15 -10.70 -9.54
CA GLN A 168 -7.94 -10.79 -10.37
C GLN A 168 -8.33 -10.82 -11.86
N PRO A 169 -8.03 -9.76 -12.64
CA PRO A 169 -8.43 -9.72 -14.06
C PRO A 169 -7.53 -10.56 -14.98
N GLY A 170 -6.48 -11.13 -14.44
CA GLY A 170 -5.45 -11.87 -15.16
C GLY A 170 -4.19 -11.04 -15.38
N GLY A 171 -3.12 -11.46 -14.69
CA GLY A 171 -1.79 -10.87 -14.78
C GLY A 171 -1.64 -9.46 -14.23
N ALA A 172 -2.65 -8.90 -13.57
CA ALA A 172 -2.49 -7.66 -12.82
C ALA A 172 -1.63 -7.93 -11.58
N GLU A 173 -0.69 -7.05 -11.32
CA GLU A 173 0.15 -7.11 -10.13
C GLU A 173 0.11 -5.76 -9.41
N ILE A 174 -0.34 -5.80 -8.15
CA ILE A 174 -0.39 -4.61 -7.30
C ILE A 174 1.00 -4.35 -6.73
N ASP A 175 1.42 -3.09 -6.82
CA ASP A 175 2.59 -2.55 -6.13
C ASP A 175 2.17 -1.33 -5.30
N LEU A 176 2.41 -1.38 -4.00
CA LEU A 176 2.10 -0.32 -3.03
C LEU A 176 3.37 0.28 -2.42
N SER A 177 4.54 0.06 -3.03
CA SER A 177 5.83 0.49 -2.50
C SER A 177 6.29 1.87 -3.00
N GLY A 178 5.53 2.50 -3.89
CA GLY A 178 5.81 3.82 -4.47
C GLY A 178 5.24 4.99 -3.70
#